data_664f0698ec88c40c9488155bb5b9034e
#
_entry.id   664f0698ec88c40c9488155bb5b9034e
#
_cell.length_a   1.000
_cell.length_b   1.000
_cell.length_c   1.000
_cell.angle_alpha   90.00
_cell.angle_beta   90.00
_cell.angle_gamma   90.00
#
_symmetry.space_group_name_H-M   'P 1'
#
loop_
_entity.id
_entity.type
_entity.pdbx_description
1 polymer ?
#
loop_
_entity_poly.entity_id
_entity_poly.type
_entity_poly.pdbx_seq_one_letter_code
_entity_poly.pdbx_strand_id
1 'polypeptide(L)'
;MSALPVNPAELLAAMASGDQRALDALYRAWSPRVRVFARLQLSGSGLDVHAVADEVTVDVFHAIWRAPMRYDGRVAFGTWLLTLARNKAIDQIRRHGKRLAREVPLDSDSEEQAQQELAEHDPGPQVARESLQRRHAVLKCLLRLRNPMQRESLTLWAIDDLSVADIAHIQQAPEGTVKTRLFHGRINLRQCIQRWFAQEGGRHG
;
A
#
# COMPACT_ATOMS: atom_id res chain seq x y z
N MET A 1 -15.94 -3.80 -12.83
CA MET A 1 -15.65 -5.08 -13.54
C MET A 1 -15.06 -6.02 -12.51
N SER A 2 -15.84 -7.01 -12.04
CA SER A 2 -15.29 -8.08 -11.19
C SER A 2 -14.28 -8.85 -12.02
N ALA A 3 -13.00 -8.74 -11.67
CA ALA A 3 -12.01 -9.67 -12.17
C ALA A 3 -12.45 -11.07 -11.77
N LEU A 4 -12.50 -12.00 -12.75
CA LEU A 4 -12.72 -13.42 -12.50
C LEU A 4 -11.83 -13.84 -11.34
N PRO A 5 -12.30 -14.71 -10.43
CA PRO A 5 -11.49 -15.16 -9.31
C PRO A 5 -10.33 -15.99 -9.88
N VAL A 6 -9.24 -15.30 -10.14
CA VAL A 6 -7.99 -15.93 -10.55
C VAL A 6 -7.49 -16.67 -9.32
N ASN A 7 -7.51 -18.00 -9.35
CA ASN A 7 -6.99 -18.82 -8.26
C ASN A 7 -5.45 -18.68 -8.21
N PRO A 8 -4.89 -17.97 -7.23
CA PRO A 8 -3.44 -17.75 -7.20
C PRO A 8 -2.64 -19.05 -7.09
N ALA A 9 -3.18 -20.08 -6.45
CA ALA A 9 -2.50 -21.36 -6.29
C ALA A 9 -2.32 -22.08 -7.64
N GLU A 10 -3.32 -22.02 -8.52
CA GLU A 10 -3.23 -22.58 -9.87
C GLU A 10 -2.21 -21.85 -10.72
N LEU A 11 -2.19 -20.51 -10.64
CA LEU A 11 -1.18 -19.70 -11.35
C LEU A 11 0.23 -20.01 -10.86
N LEU A 12 0.43 -20.13 -9.55
CA LEU A 12 1.74 -20.46 -8.98
C LEU A 12 2.21 -21.86 -9.41
N ALA A 13 1.29 -22.84 -9.48
CA ALA A 13 1.60 -24.17 -10.00
C ALA A 13 1.98 -24.14 -11.50
N ALA A 14 1.25 -23.37 -12.31
CA ALA A 14 1.56 -23.19 -13.72
C ALA A 14 2.92 -22.45 -13.90
N MET A 15 3.22 -21.47 -13.08
CA MET A 15 4.54 -20.79 -13.07
C MET A 15 5.67 -21.75 -12.71
N ALA A 16 5.44 -22.69 -11.79
CA ALA A 16 6.43 -23.72 -11.42
C ALA A 16 6.75 -24.66 -12.58
N SER A 17 5.82 -24.85 -13.52
CA SER A 17 6.04 -25.58 -14.78
C SER A 17 6.56 -24.73 -15.94
N GLY A 18 6.87 -23.42 -15.69
CA GLY A 18 7.47 -22.52 -16.67
C GLY A 18 6.48 -21.71 -17.50
N ASP A 19 5.17 -21.70 -17.15
CA ASP A 19 4.18 -20.92 -17.88
C ASP A 19 4.28 -19.41 -17.55
N GLN A 20 4.83 -18.64 -18.50
CA GLN A 20 4.94 -17.19 -18.41
C GLN A 20 3.60 -16.47 -18.42
N ARG A 21 2.56 -17.04 -19.06
CA ARG A 21 1.22 -16.44 -19.11
C ARG A 21 0.58 -16.41 -17.72
N ALA A 22 0.91 -17.39 -16.88
CA ALA A 22 0.48 -17.40 -15.48
C ALA A 22 1.07 -16.23 -14.68
N LEU A 23 2.34 -15.87 -14.92
CA LEU A 23 2.94 -14.67 -14.32
C LEU A 23 2.23 -13.41 -14.79
N ASP A 24 1.96 -13.26 -16.09
CA ASP A 24 1.26 -12.09 -16.62
C ASP A 24 -0.13 -11.93 -15.99
N ALA A 25 -0.87 -13.03 -15.86
CA ALA A 25 -2.19 -13.02 -15.23
C ALA A 25 -2.10 -12.61 -13.76
N LEU A 26 -1.15 -13.17 -13.00
CA LEU A 26 -0.91 -12.83 -11.60
C LEU A 26 -0.50 -11.35 -11.45
N TYR A 27 0.41 -10.87 -12.30
CA TYR A 27 0.89 -9.50 -12.30
C TYR A 27 -0.27 -8.51 -12.55
N ARG A 28 -1.07 -8.72 -13.59
CA ARG A 28 -2.23 -7.86 -13.90
C ARG A 28 -3.24 -7.80 -12.77
N ALA A 29 -3.49 -8.93 -12.11
CA ALA A 29 -4.46 -9.00 -11.03
C ALA A 29 -3.99 -8.30 -9.74
N TRP A 30 -2.69 -8.34 -9.43
CA TRP A 30 -2.20 -7.96 -8.11
C TRP A 30 -1.21 -6.79 -8.09
N SER A 31 -0.57 -6.43 -9.21
CA SER A 31 0.41 -5.33 -9.23
C SER A 31 -0.17 -3.97 -8.83
N PRO A 32 -1.43 -3.59 -9.18
CA PRO A 32 -1.98 -2.33 -8.73
C PRO A 32 -2.06 -2.23 -7.20
N ARG A 33 -2.46 -3.33 -6.55
CA ARG A 33 -2.55 -3.40 -5.08
C ARG A 33 -1.18 -3.32 -4.43
N VAL A 34 -0.20 -4.06 -4.94
CA VAL A 34 1.19 -4.04 -4.45
C VAL A 34 1.79 -2.63 -4.59
N ARG A 35 1.58 -1.98 -5.74
CA ARG A 35 2.08 -0.63 -6.02
C ARG A 35 1.51 0.41 -5.06
N VAL A 36 0.19 0.42 -4.86
CA VAL A 36 -0.46 1.34 -3.90
C VAL A 36 0.07 1.13 -2.50
N PHE A 37 0.16 -0.13 -2.05
CA PHE A 37 0.71 -0.47 -0.75
C PHE A 37 2.17 -0.01 -0.60
N ALA A 38 3.02 -0.27 -1.60
CA ALA A 38 4.42 0.14 -1.59
C ALA A 38 4.57 1.67 -1.50
N ARG A 39 3.77 2.44 -2.26
CA ARG A 39 3.76 3.91 -2.19
C ARG A 39 3.44 4.42 -0.79
N LEU A 40 2.44 3.85 -0.14
CA LEU A 40 2.06 4.23 1.22
C LEU A 40 3.15 3.86 2.24
N GLN A 41 3.86 2.76 2.04
CA GLN A 41 5.00 2.36 2.88
C GLN A 41 6.20 3.29 2.72
N LEU A 42 6.51 3.69 1.49
CA LEU A 42 7.66 4.54 1.15
C LEU A 42 7.43 6.02 1.46
N SER A 43 6.17 6.43 1.70
CA SER A 43 5.85 7.83 2.00
C SER A 43 6.58 8.36 3.22
N GLY A 44 7.20 9.53 3.08
CA GLY A 44 8.00 10.17 4.12
C GLY A 44 9.40 9.57 4.31
N SER A 45 9.87 8.72 3.40
CA SER A 45 11.22 8.12 3.45
C SER A 45 12.31 8.97 2.77
N GLY A 46 11.95 10.06 2.09
CA GLY A 46 12.88 10.85 1.28
C GLY A 46 13.27 10.20 -0.05
N LEU A 47 12.62 9.09 -0.43
CA LEU A 47 12.79 8.40 -1.70
C LEU A 47 11.83 8.97 -2.76
N ASP A 48 12.18 8.82 -4.06
CA ASP A 48 11.19 8.91 -5.13
C ASP A 48 10.18 7.77 -4.96
N VAL A 49 9.04 8.10 -4.35
CA VAL A 49 8.02 7.11 -3.96
C VAL A 49 7.47 6.37 -5.15
N HIS A 50 7.31 7.03 -6.31
CA HIS A 50 6.75 6.41 -7.51
C HIS A 50 7.73 5.43 -8.13
N ALA A 51 8.93 5.88 -8.44
CA ALA A 51 9.97 5.04 -9.03
C ALA A 51 10.30 3.83 -8.15
N VAL A 52 10.49 4.05 -6.84
CA VAL A 52 10.84 2.97 -5.92
C VAL A 52 9.66 2.02 -5.65
N ALA A 53 8.40 2.48 -5.69
CA ALA A 53 7.26 1.59 -5.58
C ALA A 53 7.12 0.67 -6.81
N ASP A 54 7.45 1.17 -7.99
CA ASP A 54 7.49 0.36 -9.20
C ASP A 54 8.62 -0.69 -9.13
N GLU A 55 9.81 -0.32 -8.67
CA GLU A 55 10.90 -1.26 -8.40
C GLU A 55 10.51 -2.33 -7.40
N VAL A 56 9.89 -1.95 -6.27
CA VAL A 56 9.38 -2.89 -5.26
C VAL A 56 8.37 -3.85 -5.88
N THR A 57 7.47 -3.34 -6.73
CA THR A 57 6.47 -4.17 -7.41
C THR A 57 7.16 -5.20 -8.31
N VAL A 58 8.07 -4.79 -9.16
CA VAL A 58 8.85 -5.69 -10.02
C VAL A 58 9.62 -6.74 -9.18
N ASP A 59 10.29 -6.30 -8.13
CA ASP A 59 11.06 -7.16 -7.21
C ASP A 59 10.20 -8.23 -6.53
N VAL A 60 8.96 -7.90 -6.17
CA VAL A 60 8.00 -8.84 -5.58
C VAL A 60 7.65 -9.94 -6.59
N PHE A 61 7.22 -9.55 -7.79
CA PHE A 61 6.81 -10.54 -8.80
C PHE A 61 8.01 -11.34 -9.35
N HIS A 62 9.18 -10.74 -9.43
CA HIS A 62 10.40 -11.47 -9.74
C HIS A 62 10.74 -12.52 -8.67
N ALA A 63 10.58 -12.19 -7.39
CA ALA A 63 10.79 -13.15 -6.30
C ALA A 63 9.78 -14.31 -6.36
N ILE A 64 8.53 -14.03 -6.71
CA ILE A 64 7.50 -15.05 -6.90
C ILE A 64 7.84 -15.94 -8.10
N TRP A 65 8.25 -15.36 -9.23
CA TRP A 65 8.64 -16.10 -10.42
C TRP A 65 9.80 -17.08 -10.14
N ARG A 66 10.80 -16.62 -9.40
CA ARG A 66 11.97 -17.46 -9.06
C ARG A 66 11.65 -18.62 -8.11
N ALA A 67 10.61 -18.48 -7.29
CA ALA A 67 10.27 -19.49 -6.30
C ALA A 67 8.74 -19.50 -6.04
N PRO A 68 7.92 -19.90 -7.04
CA PRO A 68 6.46 -19.84 -6.94
C PRO A 68 5.91 -20.74 -5.82
N MET A 69 6.59 -21.82 -5.51
CA MET A 69 6.21 -22.77 -4.45
C MET A 69 6.54 -22.30 -3.02
N ARG A 70 7.06 -21.07 -2.84
CA ARG A 70 7.26 -20.49 -1.49
C ARG A 70 5.95 -20.13 -0.79
N TYR A 71 4.87 -19.97 -1.54
CA TYR A 71 3.55 -19.82 -0.97
C TYR A 71 3.03 -21.19 -0.54
N ASP A 72 2.82 -21.37 0.76
CA ASP A 72 2.42 -22.65 1.37
C ASP A 72 0.91 -22.73 1.69
N GLY A 73 0.14 -21.68 1.37
CA GLY A 73 -1.30 -21.63 1.60
C GLY A 73 -1.75 -21.45 3.06
N ARG A 74 -0.82 -21.28 4.02
CA ARG A 74 -1.17 -21.12 5.44
C ARG A 74 -1.91 -19.83 5.73
N VAL A 75 -1.67 -18.79 4.96
CA VAL A 75 -2.38 -17.51 5.01
C VAL A 75 -2.96 -17.19 3.64
N ALA A 76 -3.93 -16.28 3.57
CA ALA A 76 -4.45 -15.81 2.30
C ALA A 76 -3.32 -15.28 1.38
N PHE A 77 -3.42 -15.53 0.07
CA PHE A 77 -2.40 -15.11 -0.89
C PHE A 77 -2.10 -13.62 -0.82
N GLY A 78 -3.15 -12.78 -0.66
CA GLY A 78 -2.98 -11.33 -0.51
C GLY A 78 -2.15 -10.96 0.72
N THR A 79 -2.36 -11.62 1.85
CA THR A 79 -1.59 -11.42 3.09
C THR A 79 -0.12 -11.78 2.89
N TRP A 80 0.15 -12.94 2.27
CA TRP A 80 1.52 -13.35 1.94
C TRP A 80 2.20 -12.40 0.96
N LEU A 81 1.50 -11.99 -0.10
CA LEU A 81 1.99 -11.06 -1.11
C LEU A 81 2.36 -9.70 -0.51
N LEU A 82 1.48 -9.13 0.34
CA LEU A 82 1.73 -7.85 1.01
C LEU A 82 2.85 -7.95 2.05
N THR A 83 3.06 -9.13 2.65
CA THR A 83 4.24 -9.38 3.48
C THR A 83 5.54 -9.28 2.67
N LEU A 84 5.57 -9.85 1.47
CA LEU A 84 6.72 -9.71 0.56
C LEU A 84 6.94 -8.25 0.16
N ALA A 85 5.88 -7.54 -0.23
CA ALA A 85 5.94 -6.15 -0.63
C ALA A 85 6.45 -5.25 0.51
N ARG A 86 5.96 -5.48 1.74
CA ARG A 86 6.44 -4.79 2.94
C ARG A 86 7.94 -4.98 3.16
N ASN A 87 8.39 -6.21 3.11
CA ASN A 87 9.81 -6.52 3.34
C ASN A 87 10.69 -5.84 2.28
N LYS A 88 10.29 -5.88 1.00
CA LYS A 88 11.00 -5.19 -0.08
C LYS A 88 11.02 -3.67 0.11
N ALA A 89 9.89 -3.05 0.48
CA ALA A 89 9.83 -1.61 0.76
C ALA A 89 10.72 -1.21 1.93
N ILE A 90 10.71 -1.97 3.04
CA ILE A 90 11.59 -1.74 4.19
C ILE A 90 13.08 -1.86 3.79
N ASP A 91 13.42 -2.82 2.95
CA ASP A 91 14.79 -2.99 2.48
C ASP A 91 15.25 -1.79 1.63
N GLN A 92 14.36 -1.22 0.79
CA GLN A 92 14.66 0.02 0.06
C GLN A 92 14.88 1.20 0.99
N ILE A 93 14.02 1.40 1.98
CA ILE A 93 14.19 2.47 3.01
C ILE A 93 15.53 2.31 3.74
N ARG A 94 15.88 1.09 4.14
CA ARG A 94 17.16 0.81 4.83
C ARG A 94 18.38 1.09 3.95
N ARG A 95 18.32 0.73 2.67
CA ARG A 95 19.40 0.99 1.70
C ARG A 95 19.59 2.49 1.50
N HIS A 96 18.47 3.23 1.37
CA HIS A 96 18.50 4.69 1.22
C HIS A 96 19.06 5.36 2.46
N GLY A 97 18.60 5.00 3.66
CA GLY A 97 19.13 5.54 4.92
C GLY A 97 20.63 5.31 5.10
N LYS A 98 21.15 4.14 4.68
CA LYS A 98 22.60 3.87 4.69
C LYS A 98 23.36 4.71 3.66
N ARG A 99 22.75 5.05 2.55
CA ARG A 99 23.31 5.88 1.48
C ARG A 99 23.39 7.35 1.94
N LEU A 100 22.29 7.87 2.50
CA LEU A 100 22.25 9.22 3.09
C LEU A 100 23.22 9.39 4.25
N ALA A 101 23.42 8.38 5.08
CA ALA A 101 24.41 8.45 6.15
C ALA A 101 25.87 8.51 5.65
N ARG A 102 26.11 8.24 4.35
CA ARG A 102 27.42 8.34 3.69
C ARG A 102 27.57 9.59 2.83
N GLU A 103 26.48 10.20 2.43
CA GLU A 103 26.40 11.38 1.57
C GLU A 103 25.77 12.52 2.36
N VAL A 104 26.35 13.73 2.34
CA VAL A 104 25.85 14.94 3.02
C VAL A 104 24.48 15.34 2.46
N PRO A 105 23.54 15.92 3.27
CA PRO A 105 22.13 16.07 2.90
C PRO A 105 21.91 17.05 1.75
N LEU A 106 21.10 16.68 0.77
CA LEU A 106 20.39 17.58 -0.13
C LEU A 106 18.90 17.53 0.21
N ASP A 107 18.33 18.67 0.56
CA ASP A 107 16.89 18.86 0.76
C ASP A 107 16.14 18.56 -0.52
N SER A 108 15.09 17.73 -0.45
CA SER A 108 14.09 17.62 -1.52
C SER A 108 12.72 17.37 -0.95
N ASP A 109 11.92 18.43 -0.97
CA ASP A 109 10.46 18.38 -0.79
C ASP A 109 9.81 17.75 -2.02
N SER A 110 9.21 16.58 -1.87
CA SER A 110 8.42 15.91 -2.92
C SER A 110 7.15 15.28 -2.35
N GLU A 111 6.23 16.15 -1.86
CA GLU A 111 4.93 15.71 -1.33
C GLU A 111 3.80 15.65 -2.36
N GLU A 112 4.00 16.09 -3.62
CA GLU A 112 2.89 16.41 -4.52
C GLU A 112 2.38 15.29 -5.46
N GLN A 113 3.08 14.20 -5.65
CA GLN A 113 2.80 13.26 -6.75
C GLN A 113 2.00 11.99 -6.43
N ALA A 114 1.63 11.75 -5.18
CA ALA A 114 0.91 10.52 -4.79
C ALA A 114 -0.60 10.48 -5.16
N GLN A 115 -1.10 11.43 -5.95
CA GLN A 115 -2.53 11.74 -6.04
C GLN A 115 -3.29 11.13 -7.23
N GLN A 116 -2.63 10.57 -8.23
CA GLN A 116 -3.27 10.42 -9.56
C GLN A 116 -3.85 9.04 -9.91
N GLU A 117 -3.56 7.98 -9.17
CA GLU A 117 -3.93 6.61 -9.61
C GLU A 117 -5.05 5.89 -8.84
N LEU A 118 -5.81 6.60 -7.99
CA LEU A 118 -6.94 5.98 -7.26
C LEU A 118 -8.32 6.32 -7.84
N ALA A 119 -8.38 6.80 -9.07
CA ALA A 119 -9.61 7.20 -9.74
C ALA A 119 -9.99 6.20 -10.84
N GLU A 120 -10.66 5.11 -10.48
CA GLU A 120 -11.50 4.36 -11.43
C GLU A 120 -12.70 3.74 -10.71
N HIS A 121 -13.75 4.53 -10.58
CA HIS A 121 -15.14 4.08 -10.59
C HIS A 121 -16.02 5.30 -10.81
N ASP A 122 -16.80 5.28 -11.91
CA ASP A 122 -17.61 6.41 -12.37
C ASP A 122 -19.04 6.36 -11.78
N PRO A 123 -19.34 7.15 -10.74
CA PRO A 123 -20.67 7.50 -10.34
C PRO A 123 -20.93 8.96 -10.76
N GLY A 124 -22.03 9.28 -11.37
CA GLY A 124 -22.45 10.55 -11.94
C GLY A 124 -21.86 11.87 -11.38
N PRO A 125 -21.87 12.99 -12.14
CA PRO A 125 -20.86 14.07 -12.00
C PRO A 125 -20.81 14.79 -10.64
N GLN A 126 -21.87 14.81 -9.87
CA GLN A 126 -21.91 15.49 -8.56
C GLN A 126 -21.52 14.54 -7.42
N VAL A 127 -22.04 13.31 -7.43
CA VAL A 127 -21.70 12.26 -6.45
C VAL A 127 -20.26 11.80 -6.65
N ALA A 128 -19.76 11.81 -7.90
CA ALA A 128 -18.38 11.54 -8.25
C ALA A 128 -17.41 12.56 -7.63
N ARG A 129 -17.72 13.85 -7.70
CA ARG A 129 -16.87 14.90 -7.11
C ARG A 129 -16.76 14.77 -5.59
N GLU A 130 -17.88 14.60 -4.88
CA GLU A 130 -17.88 14.43 -3.42
C GLU A 130 -17.13 13.15 -2.99
N SER A 131 -17.32 12.05 -3.73
CA SER A 131 -16.62 10.80 -3.42
C SER A 131 -15.11 10.90 -3.66
N LEU A 132 -14.70 11.60 -4.72
CA LEU A 132 -13.29 11.88 -5.04
C LEU A 132 -12.67 12.81 -3.98
N GLN A 133 -13.37 13.86 -3.55
CA GLN A 133 -12.89 14.74 -2.49
C GLN A 133 -12.71 14.00 -1.17
N ARG A 134 -13.66 13.14 -0.80
CA ARG A 134 -13.56 12.30 0.42
C ARG A 134 -12.37 11.33 0.34
N ARG A 135 -12.20 10.63 -0.80
CA ARG A 135 -11.06 9.73 -1.02
C ARG A 135 -9.74 10.50 -0.95
N HIS A 136 -9.66 11.66 -1.58
CA HIS A 136 -8.48 12.51 -1.55
C HIS A 136 -8.14 12.98 -0.13
N ALA A 137 -9.14 13.44 0.65
CA ALA A 137 -8.96 13.83 2.04
C ALA A 137 -8.43 12.66 2.90
N VAL A 138 -9.01 11.46 2.73
CA VAL A 138 -8.56 10.25 3.46
C VAL A 138 -7.10 9.92 3.13
N LEU A 139 -6.73 9.91 1.85
CA LEU A 139 -5.35 9.60 1.44
C LEU A 139 -4.36 10.64 1.95
N LYS A 140 -4.65 11.93 1.79
CA LYS A 140 -3.80 12.99 2.32
C LYS A 140 -3.66 12.90 3.84
N CYS A 141 -4.73 12.59 4.55
CA CYS A 141 -4.67 12.41 5.99
C CYS A 141 -3.94 11.14 6.41
N LEU A 142 -4.03 10.05 5.65
CA LEU A 142 -3.21 8.85 5.88
C LEU A 142 -1.72 9.16 5.73
N LEU A 143 -1.34 9.85 4.65
CA LEU A 143 0.05 10.26 4.42
C LEU A 143 0.61 11.18 5.51
N ARG A 144 -0.23 12.02 6.12
CA ARG A 144 0.13 12.91 7.23
C ARG A 144 0.22 12.25 8.60
N LEU A 145 -0.14 10.98 8.74
CA LEU A 145 0.01 10.27 10.00
C LEU A 145 1.50 10.12 10.35
N ARG A 146 1.90 10.73 11.48
CA ARG A 146 3.30 10.73 11.94
C ARG A 146 3.83 9.32 12.26
N ASN A 147 2.97 8.43 12.74
CA ASN A 147 3.37 7.08 13.07
C ASN A 147 3.18 6.15 11.85
N PRO A 148 4.28 5.66 11.23
CA PRO A 148 4.21 4.82 10.04
C PRO A 148 3.50 3.49 10.31
N MET A 149 3.60 2.93 11.53
CA MET A 149 2.91 1.69 11.87
C MET A 149 1.39 1.85 11.99
N GLN A 150 0.90 3.02 12.44
CA GLN A 150 -0.52 3.34 12.45
C GLN A 150 -1.04 3.52 11.03
N ARG A 151 -0.29 4.22 10.17
CA ARG A 151 -0.59 4.40 8.76
C ARG A 151 -0.69 3.05 8.05
N GLU A 152 0.32 2.20 8.22
CA GLU A 152 0.34 0.85 7.64
C GLU A 152 -0.85 0.01 8.11
N SER A 153 -1.13 -0.03 9.42
CA SER A 153 -2.27 -0.78 9.96
C SER A 153 -3.60 -0.30 9.37
N LEU A 154 -3.79 1.02 9.25
CA LEU A 154 -5.02 1.58 8.67
C LEU A 154 -5.13 1.30 7.17
N THR A 155 -4.03 1.35 6.43
CA THR A 155 -4.01 1.01 5.01
C THR A 155 -4.43 -0.43 4.79
N LEU A 156 -3.81 -1.36 5.49
CA LEU A 156 -4.11 -2.79 5.40
C LEU A 156 -5.56 -3.10 5.80
N TRP A 157 -6.07 -2.40 6.82
CA TRP A 157 -7.44 -2.59 7.28
C TRP A 157 -8.48 -1.96 6.34
N ALA A 158 -8.27 -0.71 5.88
CA ALA A 158 -9.29 0.08 5.20
C ALA A 158 -9.24 -0.07 3.66
N ILE A 159 -8.07 -0.29 3.08
CA ILE A 159 -7.87 -0.39 1.63
C ILE A 159 -7.82 -1.85 1.21
N ASP A 160 -7.15 -2.69 2.00
CA ASP A 160 -6.95 -4.09 1.70
C ASP A 160 -7.95 -5.03 2.37
N ASP A 161 -8.85 -4.49 3.22
CA ASP A 161 -9.91 -5.22 3.93
C ASP A 161 -9.38 -6.46 4.71
N LEU A 162 -8.20 -6.28 5.31
CA LEU A 162 -7.54 -7.36 6.04
C LEU A 162 -8.00 -7.45 7.48
N SER A 163 -8.08 -8.68 7.99
CA SER A 163 -8.35 -8.94 9.39
C SER A 163 -7.20 -8.48 10.30
N VAL A 164 -7.48 -8.27 11.60
CA VAL A 164 -6.44 -7.94 12.57
C VAL A 164 -5.35 -9.03 12.63
N ALA A 165 -5.72 -10.28 12.46
CA ALA A 165 -4.78 -11.40 12.44
C ALA A 165 -3.86 -11.35 11.20
N ASP A 166 -4.41 -11.04 10.02
CA ASP A 166 -3.61 -10.85 8.80
C ASP A 166 -2.63 -9.68 8.93
N ILE A 167 -3.11 -8.54 9.47
CA ILE A 167 -2.27 -7.37 9.72
C ILE A 167 -1.15 -7.70 10.73
N ALA A 168 -1.46 -8.44 11.78
CA ALA A 168 -0.48 -8.91 12.76
C ALA A 168 0.60 -9.79 12.12
N HIS A 169 0.19 -10.68 11.21
CA HIS A 169 1.11 -11.50 10.43
C HIS A 169 2.01 -10.64 9.53
N ILE A 170 1.44 -9.70 8.75
CA ILE A 170 2.20 -8.81 7.86
C ILE A 170 3.18 -7.95 8.66
N GLN A 171 2.73 -7.37 9.77
CA GLN A 171 3.54 -6.48 10.60
C GLN A 171 4.49 -7.21 11.55
N GLN A 172 4.41 -8.54 11.63
CA GLN A 172 5.14 -9.36 12.58
C GLN A 172 4.99 -8.82 14.03
N ALA A 173 3.75 -8.54 14.43
CA ALA A 173 3.42 -7.93 15.70
C ALA A 173 2.22 -8.64 16.35
N PRO A 174 2.12 -8.64 17.69
CA PRO A 174 0.94 -9.19 18.37
C PRO A 174 -0.35 -8.46 17.95
N GLU A 175 -1.48 -9.20 17.88
CA GLU A 175 -2.79 -8.61 17.53
C GLU A 175 -3.18 -7.45 18.45
N GLY A 176 -2.87 -7.52 19.76
CA GLY A 176 -3.11 -6.44 20.71
C GLY A 176 -2.41 -5.15 20.31
N THR A 177 -1.18 -5.25 19.78
CA THR A 177 -0.43 -4.11 19.25
C THR A 177 -1.11 -3.53 18.01
N VAL A 178 -1.59 -4.39 17.10
CA VAL A 178 -2.33 -3.96 15.91
C VAL A 178 -3.64 -3.26 16.28
N LYS A 179 -4.41 -3.82 17.21
CA LYS A 179 -5.64 -3.19 17.73
C LYS A 179 -5.37 -1.79 18.28
N THR A 180 -4.29 -1.61 19.04
CA THR A 180 -3.86 -0.32 19.58
C THR A 180 -3.46 0.66 18.46
N ARG A 181 -2.69 0.19 17.46
CA ARG A 181 -2.31 1.00 16.30
C ARG A 181 -3.54 1.46 15.51
N LEU A 182 -4.49 0.57 15.26
CA LEU A 182 -5.76 0.89 14.58
C LEU A 182 -6.59 1.88 15.39
N PHE A 183 -6.70 1.70 16.69
CA PHE A 183 -7.46 2.60 17.56
C PHE A 183 -6.91 4.03 17.51
N HIS A 184 -5.63 4.21 17.81
CA HIS A 184 -5.01 5.54 17.77
C HIS A 184 -4.92 6.10 16.35
N GLY A 185 -4.67 5.26 15.36
CA GLY A 185 -4.65 5.66 13.96
C GLY A 185 -6.00 6.22 13.49
N ARG A 186 -7.13 5.58 13.86
CA ARG A 186 -8.48 6.06 13.55
C ARG A 186 -8.78 7.42 14.20
N ILE A 187 -8.36 7.62 15.44
CA ILE A 187 -8.54 8.90 16.13
C ILE A 187 -7.78 10.00 15.38
N ASN A 188 -6.50 9.78 15.08
CA ASN A 188 -5.66 10.74 14.38
C ASN A 188 -6.16 11.04 12.97
N LEU A 189 -6.58 10.00 12.23
CA LEU A 189 -7.14 10.12 10.89
C LEU A 189 -8.44 10.94 10.90
N ARG A 190 -9.36 10.63 11.84
CA ARG A 190 -10.62 11.37 11.99
C ARG A 190 -10.38 12.85 12.28
N GLN A 191 -9.45 13.17 13.18
CA GLN A 191 -9.10 14.56 13.49
C GLN A 191 -8.51 15.29 12.27
N CYS A 192 -7.68 14.63 11.49
CA CYS A 192 -7.12 15.19 10.27
C CYS A 192 -8.23 15.49 9.24
N ILE A 193 -9.12 14.52 8.99
CA ILE A 193 -10.24 14.67 8.04
C ILE A 193 -11.18 15.80 8.48
N GLN A 194 -11.51 15.91 9.76
CA GLN A 194 -12.35 16.99 10.29
C GLN A 194 -11.71 18.37 10.05
N ARG A 195 -10.41 18.50 10.28
CA ARG A 195 -9.68 19.76 10.00
C ARG A 195 -9.66 20.08 8.51
N TRP A 196 -9.49 19.06 7.66
CA TRP A 196 -9.48 19.21 6.21
C TRP A 196 -10.79 19.85 5.71
N PHE A 197 -11.93 19.27 6.07
CA PHE A 197 -13.24 19.80 5.65
C PHE A 197 -13.58 21.14 6.29
N ALA A 198 -13.15 21.42 7.52
CA ALA A 198 -13.32 22.73 8.14
C ALA A 198 -12.56 23.84 7.40
N GLN A 199 -11.38 23.54 6.85
CA GLN A 199 -10.58 24.48 6.06
C GLN A 199 -11.13 24.69 4.65
N GLU A 200 -11.71 23.68 4.02
CA GLU A 200 -12.33 23.82 2.69
C GLU A 200 -13.69 24.55 2.76
N GLY A 201 -14.49 24.31 3.79
CA GLY A 201 -15.74 25.03 4.02
C GLY A 201 -15.56 26.54 4.23
N GLY A 202 -14.41 26.97 4.74
CA GLY A 202 -14.06 28.40 4.89
C GLY A 202 -13.54 29.08 3.62
N ARG A 203 -13.32 28.33 2.52
CA ARG A 203 -12.87 28.90 1.22
C ARG A 203 -13.99 29.19 0.25
N HIS A 204 -15.23 28.82 0.57
CA HIS A 204 -16.42 28.97 -0.26
C HIS A 204 -17.50 29.85 0.39
N GLY A 205 -17.14 30.64 1.42
CA GLY A 205 -17.98 31.66 2.05
C GLY A 205 -17.55 33.10 1.70
#